data_72ab86a4a03b60c20a9b4260f791aebc
#
_entry.id   72ab86a4a03b60c20a9b4260f791aebc
#
_cell.length_a   1.000
_cell.length_b   1.000
_cell.length_c   1.000
_cell.angle_alpha   90.00
_cell.angle_beta   90.00
_cell.angle_gamma   90.00
#
_symmetry.space_group_name_H-M   'P 1'
#
loop_
_entity.id
_entity.type
_entity.pdbx_description
1 polymer ?
#
loop_
_entity_poly.entity_id
_entity_poly.type
_entity_poly.pdbx_seq_one_letter_code
_entity_poly.pdbx_strand_id
1 'polypeptide(L)'
;MSAAVAAEQTLILIKPDAVQRRLAAEILGRIEARGFTVRAGKLLTASRGLGETHYAEHKEKPFFGELVDFITSGPTLAFVLEGEGAIATCRVTIGATNPADAEPGTIRGDLASSMPDNLVHGSDSPESAAREVALWFSADELA
;
A
#
# COMPACT_ATOMS: atom_id res chain seq x y z
N MET A 1 -18.95 -28.07 -7.10
CA MET A 1 -17.63 -27.49 -7.01
C MET A 1 -17.70 -26.06 -7.50
N SER A 2 -17.32 -25.14 -6.68
CA SER A 2 -17.30 -23.74 -7.09
C SER A 2 -16.20 -23.50 -8.11
N ALA A 3 -16.46 -22.62 -9.08
CA ALA A 3 -15.41 -22.14 -9.95
C ALA A 3 -14.32 -21.49 -9.10
N ALA A 4 -13.08 -21.72 -9.47
CA ALA A 4 -11.99 -21.04 -8.81
C ALA A 4 -12.16 -19.53 -9.00
N VAL A 5 -12.27 -18.79 -7.91
CA VAL A 5 -12.27 -17.33 -7.96
C VAL A 5 -10.86 -16.89 -8.32
N ALA A 6 -10.71 -16.06 -9.34
CA ALA A 6 -9.41 -15.55 -9.73
C ALA A 6 -8.79 -14.80 -8.54
N ALA A 7 -7.60 -15.17 -8.17
CA ALA A 7 -6.88 -14.51 -7.10
C ALA A 7 -6.57 -13.06 -7.50
N GLU A 8 -6.94 -12.13 -6.65
CA GLU A 8 -6.75 -10.71 -6.87
C GLU A 8 -5.46 -10.27 -6.20
N GLN A 9 -4.66 -9.47 -6.90
CA GLN A 9 -3.44 -8.89 -6.35
C GLN A 9 -3.67 -7.45 -5.95
N THR A 10 -2.99 -7.02 -4.91
CA THR A 10 -2.97 -5.62 -4.47
C THR A 10 -1.56 -5.21 -4.11
N LEU A 11 -1.21 -3.96 -4.35
CA LEU A 11 0.04 -3.38 -3.92
C LEU A 11 -0.14 -2.77 -2.53
N ILE A 12 0.69 -3.18 -1.59
CA ILE A 12 0.78 -2.58 -0.26
C ILE A 12 2.13 -1.89 -0.15
N LEU A 13 2.10 -0.61 0.21
CA LEU A 13 3.32 0.14 0.50
C LEU A 13 3.30 0.53 1.97
N ILE A 14 4.26 0.02 2.72
CA ILE A 14 4.52 0.50 4.07
C ILE A 14 5.46 1.69 3.91
N LYS A 15 4.91 2.88 4.11
CA LYS A 15 5.53 4.14 3.70
C LYS A 15 6.67 4.55 4.61
N PRO A 16 7.49 5.54 4.21
CA PRO A 16 8.67 5.92 4.98
C PRO A 16 8.40 6.28 6.43
N ASP A 17 7.27 6.90 6.75
CA ASP A 17 6.90 7.23 8.13
C ASP A 17 6.71 5.98 8.99
N ALA A 18 6.07 4.95 8.44
CA ALA A 18 5.86 3.70 9.15
C ALA A 18 7.16 2.91 9.31
N VAL A 19 7.99 2.87 8.27
CA VAL A 19 9.31 2.23 8.35
C VAL A 19 10.16 2.92 9.42
N GLN A 20 10.20 4.24 9.42
CA GLN A 20 10.95 5.02 10.39
C GLN A 20 10.45 4.80 11.83
N ARG A 21 9.15 4.67 12.01
CA ARG A 21 8.54 4.41 13.32
C ARG A 21 8.63 2.94 13.74
N ARG A 22 9.22 2.09 12.93
CA ARG A 22 9.39 0.65 13.19
C ARG A 22 8.06 -0.09 13.33
N LEU A 23 7.09 0.31 12.50
CA LEU A 23 5.76 -0.30 12.48
C LEU A 23 5.55 -1.28 11.33
N ALA A 24 6.58 -1.52 10.51
CA ALA A 24 6.45 -2.33 9.30
C ALA A 24 5.93 -3.75 9.59
N ALA A 25 6.50 -4.43 10.58
CA ALA A 25 6.08 -5.79 10.94
C ALA A 25 4.67 -5.83 11.48
N GLU A 26 4.29 -4.87 12.33
CA GLU A 26 2.94 -4.76 12.87
C GLU A 26 1.90 -4.57 11.75
N ILE A 27 2.19 -3.67 10.82
CA ILE A 27 1.29 -3.39 9.70
C ILE A 27 1.15 -4.60 8.79
N LEU A 28 2.26 -5.18 8.36
CA LEU A 28 2.24 -6.36 7.51
C LEU A 28 1.55 -7.53 8.20
N GLY A 29 1.83 -7.73 9.48
CA GLY A 29 1.24 -8.81 10.28
C GLY A 29 -0.28 -8.72 10.33
N ARG A 30 -0.83 -7.52 10.49
CA ARG A 30 -2.30 -7.32 10.50
C ARG A 30 -2.93 -7.67 9.16
N ILE A 31 -2.27 -7.32 8.07
CA ILE A 31 -2.77 -7.59 6.71
C ILE A 31 -2.61 -9.07 6.39
N GLU A 32 -1.43 -9.63 6.65
CA GLU A 32 -1.14 -11.06 6.39
C GLU A 32 -2.08 -11.97 7.19
N ALA A 33 -2.41 -11.59 8.42
CA ALA A 33 -3.31 -12.35 9.27
C ALA A 33 -4.72 -12.52 8.67
N ARG A 34 -5.08 -11.68 7.68
CA ARG A 34 -6.35 -11.83 6.96
C ARG A 34 -6.33 -13.00 5.96
N GLY A 35 -5.19 -13.69 5.82
CA GLY A 35 -5.09 -14.92 5.04
C GLY A 35 -4.61 -14.75 3.60
N PHE A 36 -4.02 -13.61 3.28
CA PHE A 36 -3.50 -13.37 1.93
C PHE A 36 -2.08 -13.91 1.77
N THR A 37 -1.75 -14.33 0.54
CA THR A 37 -0.43 -14.83 0.21
C THR A 37 0.49 -13.69 -0.19
N VAL A 38 1.67 -13.63 0.41
CA VAL A 38 2.72 -12.68 -0.01
C VAL A 38 3.36 -13.21 -1.28
N ARG A 39 3.25 -12.47 -2.37
CA ARG A 39 3.81 -12.87 -3.68
C ARG A 39 5.10 -12.14 -4.00
N ALA A 40 5.36 -11.02 -3.40
CA ALA A 40 6.61 -10.27 -3.56
C ALA A 40 6.78 -9.30 -2.39
N GLY A 41 8.03 -8.97 -2.11
CA GLY A 41 8.35 -7.98 -1.09
C GLY A 41 9.75 -7.44 -1.30
N LYS A 42 9.93 -6.14 -1.10
CA LYS A 42 11.26 -5.52 -1.14
C LYS A 42 11.28 -4.20 -0.41
N LEU A 43 12.44 -3.86 0.12
CA LEU A 43 12.72 -2.57 0.73
C LEU A 43 13.45 -1.71 -0.30
N LEU A 44 12.94 -0.53 -0.58
CA LEU A 44 13.57 0.39 -1.53
C LEU A 44 13.26 1.83 -1.17
N THR A 45 14.14 2.73 -1.56
CA THR A 45 13.83 4.15 -1.57
C THR A 45 13.36 4.51 -2.97
N ALA A 46 12.13 4.95 -3.11
CA ALA A 46 11.56 5.27 -4.40
C ALA A 46 12.31 6.42 -5.06
N SER A 47 12.59 6.27 -6.37
CA SER A 47 13.10 7.37 -7.16
C SER A 47 12.01 8.42 -7.36
N ARG A 48 12.39 9.63 -7.69
CA ARG A 48 11.39 10.67 -7.98
C ARG A 48 10.48 10.26 -9.13
N GLY A 49 11.05 9.66 -10.18
CA GLY A 49 10.25 9.17 -11.31
C GLY A 49 9.24 8.10 -10.91
N LEU A 50 9.62 7.18 -10.04
CA LEU A 50 8.69 6.17 -9.53
C LEU A 50 7.57 6.82 -8.71
N GLY A 51 7.90 7.76 -7.84
CA GLY A 51 6.91 8.47 -7.04
C GLY A 51 5.93 9.26 -7.89
N GLU A 52 6.45 9.98 -8.88
CA GLU A 52 5.61 10.76 -9.80
C GLU A 52 4.67 9.87 -10.62
N THR A 53 5.15 8.74 -11.09
CA THR A 53 4.33 7.80 -11.85
C THR A 53 3.29 7.14 -10.97
N HIS A 54 3.66 6.78 -9.75
CA HIS A 54 2.72 6.18 -8.78
C HIS A 54 1.54 7.12 -8.51
N TYR A 55 1.81 8.41 -8.33
CA TYR A 55 0.79 9.42 -8.05
C TYR A 55 0.30 10.17 -9.29
N ALA A 56 0.50 9.62 -10.50
CA ALA A 56 0.20 10.31 -11.76
C ALA A 56 -1.24 10.83 -11.85
N GLU A 57 -2.22 10.12 -11.28
CA GLU A 57 -3.64 10.58 -11.26
C GLU A 57 -3.83 11.87 -10.46
N HIS A 58 -2.88 12.21 -9.60
CA HIS A 58 -2.94 13.43 -8.79
C HIS A 58 -2.06 14.55 -9.33
N LYS A 59 -1.49 14.38 -10.54
CA LYS A 59 -0.47 15.26 -11.11
C LYS A 59 -0.89 16.73 -11.13
N GLU A 60 -2.16 17.01 -11.38
CA GLU A 60 -2.69 18.37 -11.46
C GLU A 60 -3.15 18.92 -10.11
N LYS A 61 -3.07 18.15 -9.04
CA LYS A 61 -3.53 18.58 -7.72
C LYS A 61 -2.42 19.32 -6.97
N PRO A 62 -2.79 20.32 -6.13
CA PRO A 62 -1.79 21.13 -5.41
C PRO A 62 -0.87 20.30 -4.50
N PHE A 63 -1.36 19.19 -3.96
CA PHE A 63 -0.60 18.35 -3.04
C PHE A 63 0.29 17.30 -3.71
N PHE A 64 0.33 17.27 -5.05
CA PHE A 64 1.12 16.28 -5.78
C PHE A 64 2.58 16.28 -5.38
N GLY A 65 3.20 17.46 -5.34
CA GLY A 65 4.61 17.60 -4.95
C GLY A 65 4.89 17.07 -3.55
N GLU A 66 3.99 17.33 -2.60
CA GLU A 66 4.14 16.84 -1.23
C GLU A 66 4.05 15.32 -1.16
N LEU A 67 3.14 14.70 -1.93
CA LEU A 67 3.03 13.25 -1.98
C LEU A 67 4.31 12.62 -2.53
N VAL A 68 4.87 13.19 -3.60
CA VAL A 68 6.11 12.69 -4.20
C VAL A 68 7.29 12.89 -3.26
N ASP A 69 7.41 14.06 -2.64
CA ASP A 69 8.46 14.34 -1.66
C ASP A 69 8.39 13.34 -0.50
N PHE A 70 7.20 13.05 -0.03
CA PHE A 70 6.99 12.14 1.08
C PHE A 70 7.40 10.71 0.74
N ILE A 71 6.90 10.16 -0.38
CA ILE A 71 7.20 8.76 -0.75
C ILE A 71 8.67 8.55 -1.11
N THR A 72 9.37 9.61 -1.53
CA THR A 72 10.79 9.53 -1.87
C THR A 72 11.72 9.90 -0.70
N SER A 73 11.17 10.24 0.46
CA SER A 73 11.93 10.75 1.60
C SER A 73 12.75 9.70 2.34
N GLY A 74 12.48 8.43 2.12
CA GLY A 74 13.17 7.34 2.80
C GLY A 74 12.69 5.99 2.31
N PRO A 75 13.17 4.90 2.94
CA PRO A 75 12.80 3.54 2.54
C PRO A 75 11.31 3.26 2.69
N THR A 76 10.77 2.57 1.69
CA THR A 76 9.42 2.01 1.67
C THR A 76 9.55 0.49 1.60
N LEU A 77 8.71 -0.22 2.35
CA LEU A 77 8.61 -1.65 2.24
C LEU A 77 7.39 -1.96 1.37
N ALA A 78 7.65 -2.50 0.17
CA ALA A 78 6.62 -2.76 -0.83
C ALA A 78 6.29 -4.25 -0.88
N PHE A 79 5.00 -4.58 -0.95
CA PHE A 79 4.53 -5.96 -1.04
C PHE A 79 3.45 -6.09 -2.09
N VAL A 80 3.40 -7.28 -2.71
CA VAL A 80 2.25 -7.72 -3.48
C VAL A 80 1.57 -8.84 -2.69
N LEU A 81 0.32 -8.64 -2.35
CA LEU A 81 -0.50 -9.64 -1.67
C LEU A 81 -1.59 -10.14 -2.61
N GLU A 82 -1.93 -11.40 -2.47
CA GLU A 82 -2.86 -12.07 -3.37
C GLU A 82 -3.89 -12.87 -2.59
N GLY A 83 -5.13 -12.80 -3.03
CA GLY A 83 -6.23 -13.58 -2.48
C GLY A 83 -7.57 -13.07 -2.95
N GLU A 84 -8.62 -13.80 -2.61
CA GLU A 84 -9.97 -13.40 -2.95
C GLU A 84 -10.33 -12.10 -2.21
N GLY A 85 -10.78 -11.10 -2.98
CA GLY A 85 -11.19 -9.82 -2.41
C GLY A 85 -10.05 -9.03 -1.74
N ALA A 86 -8.80 -9.27 -2.13
CA ALA A 86 -7.64 -8.69 -1.47
C ALA A 86 -7.69 -7.16 -1.43
N ILE A 87 -8.09 -6.52 -2.53
CA ILE A 87 -8.12 -5.05 -2.59
C ILE A 87 -9.06 -4.49 -1.52
N ALA A 88 -10.32 -4.92 -1.53
CA ALA A 88 -11.32 -4.40 -0.59
C ALA A 88 -10.98 -4.74 0.86
N THR A 89 -10.57 -5.97 1.12
CA THR A 89 -10.25 -6.41 2.49
C THR A 89 -9.03 -5.69 3.05
N CYS A 90 -7.99 -5.50 2.24
CA CYS A 90 -6.82 -4.73 2.67
C CYS A 90 -7.21 -3.28 2.97
N ARG A 91 -8.04 -2.67 2.14
CA ARG A 91 -8.50 -1.29 2.37
C ARG A 91 -9.29 -1.15 3.66
N VAL A 92 -10.16 -2.10 3.98
CA VAL A 92 -10.92 -2.10 5.24
C VAL A 92 -9.97 -2.26 6.44
N THR A 93 -8.99 -3.14 6.33
CA THR A 93 -7.99 -3.37 7.39
C THR A 93 -7.12 -2.13 7.61
N ILE A 94 -6.76 -1.44 6.54
CA ILE A 94 -5.97 -0.20 6.59
C ILE A 94 -6.76 0.94 7.22
N GLY A 95 -8.03 1.09 6.85
CA GLY A 95 -8.89 2.16 7.33
C GLY A 95 -8.96 3.36 6.40
N ALA A 96 -9.79 4.33 6.77
CA ALA A 96 -10.02 5.54 5.98
C ALA A 96 -8.70 6.27 5.68
N THR A 97 -8.62 6.87 4.48
CA THR A 97 -7.41 7.56 4.00
C THR A 97 -6.95 8.64 4.97
N ASN A 98 -7.88 9.44 5.49
CA ASN A 98 -7.56 10.39 6.53
C ASN A 98 -7.62 9.68 7.89
N PRO A 99 -6.52 9.63 8.66
CA PRO A 99 -6.52 8.96 9.96
C PRO A 99 -7.57 9.48 10.94
N ALA A 100 -7.95 10.76 10.83
CA ALA A 100 -8.98 11.34 11.69
C ALA A 100 -10.34 10.66 11.52
N ASP A 101 -10.60 10.10 10.34
CA ASP A 101 -11.85 9.41 10.01
C ASP A 101 -11.73 7.89 10.14
N ALA A 102 -10.54 7.37 10.47
CA ALA A 102 -10.30 5.93 10.53
C ALA A 102 -10.84 5.36 11.84
N GLU A 103 -11.56 4.24 11.71
CA GLU A 103 -12.13 3.57 12.87
C GLU A 103 -11.05 2.91 13.74
N PRO A 104 -11.23 2.89 15.07
CA PRO A 104 -10.38 2.08 15.94
C PRO A 104 -10.40 0.62 15.49
N GLY A 105 -9.24 -0.04 15.57
CA GLY A 105 -9.06 -1.40 15.10
C GLY A 105 -8.49 -1.49 13.71
N THR A 106 -8.60 -0.43 12.91
CA THR A 106 -7.89 -0.34 11.63
C THR A 106 -6.44 0.09 11.87
N ILE A 107 -5.58 -0.14 10.90
CA ILE A 107 -4.16 0.25 11.00
C ILE A 107 -4.06 1.76 11.24
N ARG A 108 -4.71 2.55 10.41
CA ARG A 108 -4.67 4.02 10.55
C ARG A 108 -5.37 4.51 11.80
N GLY A 109 -6.47 3.89 12.17
CA GLY A 109 -7.21 4.27 13.38
C GLY A 109 -6.41 4.03 14.65
N ASP A 110 -5.61 2.98 14.68
CA ASP A 110 -4.79 2.65 15.86
C ASP A 110 -3.45 3.36 15.90
N LEU A 111 -2.82 3.58 14.73
CA LEU A 111 -1.40 3.92 14.66
C LEU A 111 -1.09 5.27 14.00
N ALA A 112 -1.96 5.78 13.15
CA ALA A 112 -1.75 7.05 12.46
C ALA A 112 -2.54 8.17 13.11
N SER A 113 -2.06 9.41 12.98
CA SER A 113 -2.73 10.56 13.58
C SER A 113 -2.96 11.71 12.61
N SER A 114 -2.29 11.73 11.48
CA SER A 114 -2.35 12.88 10.58
C SER A 114 -2.06 12.50 9.12
N MET A 115 -2.40 13.41 8.22
CA MET A 115 -1.97 13.38 6.82
C MET A 115 -0.72 14.23 6.65
N PRO A 116 0.24 13.86 5.79
CA PRO A 116 0.26 12.67 4.94
C PRO A 116 0.82 11.43 5.62
N ASP A 117 1.14 11.50 6.91
CA ASP A 117 1.76 10.44 7.70
C ASP A 117 0.75 9.35 8.05
N ASN A 118 0.09 8.78 7.03
CA ASN A 118 -0.95 7.78 7.22
C ASN A 118 -0.47 6.33 7.00
N LEU A 119 0.84 6.11 7.09
CA LEU A 119 1.56 4.86 7.28
C LEU A 119 1.60 3.91 6.10
N VAL A 120 0.50 3.68 5.41
CA VAL A 120 0.40 2.57 4.48
C VAL A 120 -0.51 2.94 3.30
N HIS A 121 -0.16 2.40 2.13
CA HIS A 121 -0.96 2.48 0.92
C HIS A 121 -1.46 1.10 0.55
N GLY A 122 -2.71 1.00 0.11
CA GLY A 122 -3.26 -0.18 -0.55
C GLY A 122 -3.96 0.26 -1.82
N SER A 123 -3.84 -0.54 -2.88
CA SER A 123 -4.50 -0.24 -4.14
C SER A 123 -6.02 -0.09 -3.92
N ASP A 124 -6.67 0.81 -4.67
CA ASP A 124 -8.07 1.16 -4.45
C ASP A 124 -9.04 0.52 -5.45
N SER A 125 -8.51 -0.10 -6.51
CA SER A 125 -9.34 -0.75 -7.54
C SER A 125 -8.52 -1.81 -8.28
N PRO A 126 -9.17 -2.75 -8.98
CA PRO A 126 -8.44 -3.71 -9.82
C PRO A 126 -7.55 -3.05 -10.87
N GLU A 127 -8.01 -1.97 -11.48
CA GLU A 127 -7.23 -1.23 -12.49
C GLU A 127 -5.99 -0.57 -11.87
N SER A 128 -6.17 0.08 -10.73
CA SER A 128 -5.05 0.69 -10.01
C SER A 128 -4.07 -0.37 -9.52
N ALA A 129 -4.57 -1.49 -9.01
CA ALA A 129 -3.72 -2.59 -8.54
C ALA A 129 -2.85 -3.15 -9.66
N ALA A 130 -3.43 -3.43 -10.83
CA ALA A 130 -2.67 -3.94 -11.96
C ALA A 130 -1.56 -2.98 -12.39
N ARG A 131 -1.87 -1.69 -12.48
CA ARG A 131 -0.91 -0.65 -12.83
C ARG A 131 0.19 -0.52 -11.78
N GLU A 132 -0.19 -0.49 -10.52
CA GLU A 132 0.75 -0.28 -9.42
C GLU A 132 1.67 -1.49 -9.22
N VAL A 133 1.15 -2.70 -9.29
CA VAL A 133 1.98 -3.90 -9.18
C VAL A 133 3.03 -3.91 -10.29
N ALA A 134 2.63 -3.65 -11.54
CA ALA A 134 3.56 -3.61 -12.67
C ALA A 134 4.58 -2.47 -12.56
N LEU A 135 4.21 -1.38 -11.90
CA LEU A 135 5.11 -0.24 -11.70
C LEU A 135 6.20 -0.54 -10.65
N TRP A 136 5.82 -1.17 -9.54
CA TRP A 136 6.73 -1.40 -8.42
C TRP A 136 7.51 -2.71 -8.52
N PHE A 137 7.00 -3.68 -9.26
CA PHE A 137 7.62 -5.01 -9.36
C PHE A 137 7.71 -5.47 -10.81
N SER A 138 8.83 -6.11 -11.18
CA SER A 138 8.93 -6.83 -12.43
C SER A 138 8.26 -8.21 -12.28
N ALA A 139 7.94 -8.85 -13.41
CA ALA A 139 7.35 -10.19 -13.39
C ALA A 139 8.25 -11.19 -12.67
N ASP A 140 9.56 -11.04 -12.80
CA ASP A 140 10.55 -11.93 -12.16
C ASP A 140 10.55 -11.83 -10.62
N GLU A 141 10.07 -10.71 -10.08
CA GLU A 141 10.04 -10.50 -8.64
C GLU A 141 8.81 -11.11 -7.97
N LEU A 142 7.84 -11.55 -8.76
CA LEU A 142 6.64 -12.20 -8.22
C LEU A 142 6.87 -13.69 -8.05
N ALA A 143 6.66 -14.16 -6.85
CA ALA A 143 6.79 -15.59 -6.55
C ALA A 143 5.58 -16.39 -7.02
#